data_fca62830dc6804160b58933de462be78
#
_entry.id   fca62830dc6804160b58933de462be78
#
_cell.length_a   1.000
_cell.length_b   1.000
_cell.length_c   1.000
_cell.angle_alpha   90.00
_cell.angle_beta   90.00
_cell.angle_gamma   90.00
#
_symmetry.space_group_name_H-M   'P 1'
#
loop_
_entity.id
_entity.type
_entity.pdbx_description
1 polymer ?
#
loop_
_entity_poly.entity_id
_entity_poly.type
_entity_poly.pdbx_seq_one_letter_code
_entity_poly.pdbx_strand_id
1 'polypeptide(L)'
;MLTIIIILFCSWNTNSFNFSNYKKDRKQAFTNGEKLRFRIGLGFIDAGYAEFEVAPYKKNKAYYHVIGKGFSSKTVDWFFKVRDQYETIIDSSTLYPVQFIRSVEEGNASFKQHYVFNQKEQKIFDGKDTISTSKKIQDMMSCYFYARNLELKNLKKGEILTFPTFVDSEIYNLKIKFLGKENIKIRAGKFKALKFCPVVQKGRIFENE
;
A
#
# COMPACT_ATOMS: atom_id res chain seq x y z
N MET A 1 -13.48 -12.87 -7.20
CA MET A 1 -12.12 -13.38 -7.50
C MET A 1 -11.16 -12.59 -6.63
N LEU A 2 -10.56 -13.21 -5.63
CA LEU A 2 -9.63 -12.55 -4.71
C LEU A 2 -8.31 -12.31 -5.45
N THR A 3 -7.95 -11.05 -5.72
CA THR A 3 -6.65 -10.73 -6.33
C THR A 3 -5.63 -10.60 -5.19
N ILE A 4 -4.79 -11.61 -5.02
CA ILE A 4 -3.68 -11.57 -4.07
C ILE A 4 -2.48 -10.98 -4.80
N ILE A 5 -1.98 -9.86 -4.30
CA ILE A 5 -0.75 -9.23 -4.78
C ILE A 5 0.39 -9.71 -3.88
N ILE A 6 1.32 -10.47 -4.46
CA ILE A 6 2.54 -10.90 -3.77
C ILE A 6 3.65 -9.94 -4.15
N ILE A 7 4.28 -9.33 -3.16
CA ILE A 7 5.41 -8.42 -3.34
C ILE A 7 6.68 -9.19 -3.00
N LEU A 8 7.58 -9.32 -3.98
CA LEU A 8 8.93 -9.87 -3.82
C LEU A 8 9.95 -8.78 -4.18
N PHE A 9 11.01 -8.68 -3.43
CA PHE A 9 12.11 -7.73 -3.70
C PHE A 9 13.01 -8.25 -4.84
N CYS A 10 13.21 -7.44 -5.87
CA CYS A 10 14.16 -7.70 -6.96
C CYS A 10 14.77 -6.37 -7.42
N SER A 11 16.10 -6.32 -7.49
CA SER A 11 16.83 -5.20 -8.08
C SER A 11 17.08 -5.45 -9.57
N TRP A 12 16.65 -4.58 -10.51
CA TRP A 12 17.22 -4.46 -11.87
C TRP A 12 16.61 -3.27 -12.66
N ASN A 13 17.34 -2.81 -13.65
CA ASN A 13 17.16 -1.60 -14.47
C ASN A 13 15.94 -1.65 -15.41
N THR A 14 15.16 -0.55 -15.55
CA THR A 14 13.90 -0.59 -16.32
C THR A 14 13.47 0.74 -16.96
N ASN A 15 12.83 0.63 -18.12
CA ASN A 15 12.09 1.71 -18.77
C ASN A 15 10.73 1.94 -18.06
N SER A 16 10.38 3.20 -17.79
CA SER A 16 9.20 3.57 -17.02
C SER A 16 7.98 3.85 -17.93
N PHE A 17 6.83 3.21 -17.62
CA PHE A 17 5.53 3.53 -18.20
C PHE A 17 4.67 4.36 -17.24
N ASN A 18 3.93 5.34 -17.78
CA ASN A 18 3.07 6.24 -17.03
C ASN A 18 1.67 5.63 -16.77
N PHE A 19 1.14 5.88 -15.60
CA PHE A 19 -0.09 5.36 -15.01
C PHE A 19 -1.40 5.82 -15.68
N SER A 20 -1.36 6.88 -16.49
CA SER A 20 -2.54 7.52 -17.08
C SER A 20 -3.37 6.61 -18.00
N ASN A 21 -2.87 5.42 -18.36
CA ASN A 21 -3.47 4.54 -19.36
C ASN A 21 -4.30 3.38 -18.78
N TYR A 22 -4.31 3.18 -17.44
CA TYR A 22 -5.09 2.10 -16.84
C TYR A 22 -6.44 2.60 -16.35
N LYS A 23 -7.51 2.04 -16.89
CA LYS A 23 -8.88 2.33 -16.44
C LYS A 23 -9.15 1.61 -15.11
N LYS A 24 -9.91 2.27 -14.24
CA LYS A 24 -10.50 1.63 -13.05
C LYS A 24 -11.47 0.54 -13.53
N ASP A 25 -11.35 -0.69 -12.98
CA ASP A 25 -12.36 -1.73 -13.22
C ASP A 25 -13.72 -1.25 -12.66
N ARG A 26 -14.79 -1.54 -13.40
CA ARG A 26 -16.15 -1.20 -12.96
C ARG A 26 -16.55 -1.99 -11.72
N LYS A 27 -15.98 -3.17 -11.52
CA LYS A 27 -16.23 -4.01 -10.34
C LYS A 27 -15.18 -3.75 -9.30
N GLN A 28 -15.59 -3.24 -8.14
CA GLN A 28 -14.70 -2.95 -7.04
C GLN A 28 -14.03 -4.21 -6.50
N ALA A 29 -12.70 -4.18 -6.31
CA ALA A 29 -11.92 -5.33 -5.89
C ALA A 29 -11.99 -5.59 -4.37
N PHE A 30 -12.60 -4.70 -3.62
CA PHE A 30 -12.78 -4.83 -2.16
C PHE A 30 -14.11 -4.21 -1.73
N THR A 31 -14.58 -4.58 -0.55
CA THR A 31 -15.84 -4.09 0.04
C THR A 31 -15.65 -3.82 1.53
N ASN A 32 -16.59 -3.07 2.12
CA ASN A 32 -16.68 -2.94 3.57
C ASN A 32 -16.76 -4.32 4.23
N GLY A 33 -16.02 -4.51 5.32
CA GLY A 33 -15.92 -5.77 6.05
C GLY A 33 -14.81 -6.70 5.56
N GLU A 34 -14.10 -6.36 4.47
CA GLU A 34 -12.94 -7.15 4.04
C GLU A 34 -11.84 -7.10 5.11
N LYS A 35 -11.31 -8.28 5.45
CA LYS A 35 -10.16 -8.44 6.34
C LYS A 35 -9.11 -9.29 5.66
N LEU A 36 -7.89 -8.77 5.60
CA LEU A 36 -6.72 -9.46 5.08
C LEU A 36 -5.70 -9.61 6.21
N ARG A 37 -5.18 -10.81 6.40
CA ARG A 37 -4.11 -11.07 7.35
C ARG A 37 -2.95 -11.76 6.65
N PHE A 38 -1.77 -11.19 6.82
CA PHE A 38 -0.51 -11.68 6.27
C PHE A 38 0.39 -12.11 7.42
N ARG A 39 1.02 -13.27 7.26
CA ARG A 39 2.10 -13.71 8.13
C ARG A 39 3.42 -13.26 7.53
N ILE A 40 4.24 -12.62 8.33
CA ILE A 40 5.59 -12.21 7.98
C ILE A 40 6.56 -13.23 8.57
N GLY A 41 7.30 -13.92 7.70
CA GLY A 41 8.26 -14.95 8.10
C GLY A 41 9.68 -14.57 7.69
N LEU A 42 10.64 -14.92 8.52
CA LEU A 42 12.06 -14.86 8.20
C LEU A 42 12.64 -16.26 8.32
N GLY A 43 12.80 -16.95 7.18
CA GLY A 43 13.13 -18.38 7.16
C GLY A 43 12.04 -19.21 7.83
N PHE A 44 12.38 -19.91 8.91
CA PHE A 44 11.44 -20.73 9.70
C PHE A 44 10.83 -19.98 10.90
N ILE A 45 11.22 -18.73 11.14
CA ILE A 45 10.74 -17.90 12.25
C ILE A 45 9.52 -17.10 11.82
N ASP A 46 8.45 -17.14 12.61
CA ASP A 46 7.33 -16.22 12.49
C ASP A 46 7.75 -14.86 13.07
N ALA A 47 8.07 -13.90 12.18
CA ALA A 47 8.55 -12.59 12.58
C ALA A 47 7.40 -11.68 13.04
N GLY A 48 6.23 -11.79 12.42
CA GLY A 48 5.10 -10.93 12.75
C GLY A 48 3.90 -11.12 11.84
N TYR A 49 3.00 -10.15 11.89
CA TYR A 49 1.77 -10.12 11.12
C TYR A 49 1.47 -8.71 10.62
N ALA A 50 0.87 -8.64 9.44
CA ALA A 50 0.22 -7.44 8.94
C ALA A 50 -1.27 -7.72 8.70
N GLU A 51 -2.12 -6.82 9.13
CA GLU A 51 -3.56 -6.93 8.98
C GLU A 51 -4.12 -5.68 8.30
N PHE A 52 -5.06 -5.86 7.38
CA PHE A 52 -5.84 -4.79 6.79
C PHE A 52 -7.32 -5.07 7.01
N GLU A 53 -8.06 -4.03 7.36
CA GLU A 53 -9.52 -4.04 7.48
C GLU A 53 -10.10 -2.87 6.70
N VAL A 54 -11.09 -3.15 5.85
CA VAL A 54 -11.89 -2.12 5.17
C VAL A 54 -13.18 -1.94 5.96
N ALA A 55 -13.26 -0.87 6.72
CA ALA A 55 -14.43 -0.53 7.51
C ALA A 55 -15.29 0.57 6.84
N PRO A 56 -16.59 0.63 7.10
CA PRO A 56 -17.41 1.76 6.69
C PRO A 56 -16.96 3.01 7.45
N TYR A 57 -16.76 4.11 6.73
CA TYR A 57 -16.45 5.37 7.39
C TYR A 57 -17.73 5.95 8.04
N LYS A 58 -17.75 5.98 9.38
CA LYS A 58 -18.95 6.32 10.17
C LYS A 58 -19.50 7.73 9.89
N LYS A 59 -18.62 8.68 9.54
CA LYS A 59 -19.01 10.07 9.29
C LYS A 59 -19.62 10.30 7.91
N ASN A 60 -19.28 9.49 6.92
CA ASN A 60 -19.79 9.63 5.56
C ASN A 60 -19.63 8.33 4.77
N LYS A 61 -20.75 7.78 4.26
CA LYS A 61 -20.78 6.54 3.46
C LYS A 61 -20.09 6.63 2.09
N ALA A 62 -19.77 7.84 1.62
CA ALA A 62 -19.00 8.03 0.38
C ALA A 62 -17.50 7.70 0.53
N TYR A 63 -17.05 7.28 1.70
CA TYR A 63 -15.66 6.95 1.98
C TYR A 63 -15.51 5.56 2.55
N TYR A 64 -14.36 4.96 2.26
CA TYR A 64 -13.86 3.78 2.97
C TYR A 64 -12.87 4.20 4.05
N HIS A 65 -12.94 3.54 5.18
CA HIS A 65 -11.93 3.63 6.23
C HIS A 65 -11.09 2.36 6.20
N VAL A 66 -9.87 2.45 5.71
CA VAL A 66 -8.94 1.32 5.71
C VAL A 66 -8.00 1.44 6.89
N ILE A 67 -7.94 0.38 7.68
CA ILE A 67 -7.10 0.27 8.88
C ILE A 67 -6.07 -0.81 8.61
N GLY A 68 -4.79 -0.47 8.73
CA GLY A 68 -3.65 -1.39 8.67
C GLY A 68 -2.99 -1.50 10.02
N LYS A 69 -2.59 -2.71 10.40
CA LYS A 69 -1.83 -2.97 11.63
C LYS A 69 -0.64 -3.85 11.32
N GLY A 70 0.53 -3.48 11.83
CA GLY A 70 1.74 -4.29 11.82
C GLY A 70 2.18 -4.61 13.22
N PHE A 71 2.48 -5.87 13.50
CA PHE A 71 2.96 -6.26 14.81
C PHE A 71 3.91 -7.46 14.75
N SER A 72 4.97 -7.38 15.54
CA SER A 72 5.92 -8.46 15.73
C SER A 72 5.29 -9.63 16.49
N SER A 73 5.79 -10.83 16.25
CA SER A 73 5.40 -12.03 17.00
C SER A 73 5.96 -11.98 18.43
N LYS A 74 5.38 -12.79 19.32
CA LYS A 74 5.89 -12.91 20.73
C LYS A 74 7.37 -13.24 20.79
N THR A 75 7.87 -14.04 19.83
CA THR A 75 9.29 -14.42 19.76
C THR A 75 10.18 -13.23 19.44
N VAL A 76 9.73 -12.36 18.51
CA VAL A 76 10.46 -11.17 18.09
C VAL A 76 10.29 -10.04 19.09
N ASP A 77 9.14 -9.91 19.75
CA ASP A 77 8.84 -8.91 20.78
C ASP A 77 9.91 -8.83 21.88
N TRP A 78 10.57 -9.94 22.17
CA TRP A 78 11.59 -10.01 23.21
C TRP A 78 12.82 -9.14 22.93
N PHE A 79 13.16 -8.92 21.65
CA PHE A 79 14.30 -8.10 21.26
C PHE A 79 13.95 -6.90 20.39
N PHE A 80 12.83 -6.95 19.64
CA PHE A 80 12.38 -5.82 18.82
C PHE A 80 10.85 -5.83 18.68
N LYS A 81 10.19 -5.04 19.53
CA LYS A 81 8.73 -4.94 19.54
C LYS A 81 8.26 -3.96 18.46
N VAL A 82 7.30 -4.39 17.64
CA VAL A 82 6.63 -3.57 16.62
C VAL A 82 5.13 -3.52 16.91
N ARG A 83 4.56 -2.31 16.95
CA ARG A 83 3.12 -2.05 17.08
C ARG A 83 2.75 -0.84 16.24
N ASP A 84 2.55 -1.08 14.95
CA ASP A 84 2.23 -0.04 14.00
C ASP A 84 0.75 -0.02 13.68
N GLN A 85 0.19 1.16 13.53
CA GLN A 85 -1.15 1.38 13.04
C GLN A 85 -1.15 2.44 11.95
N TYR A 86 -1.82 2.11 10.86
CA TYR A 86 -2.02 2.96 9.70
C TYR A 86 -3.50 3.07 9.41
N GLU A 87 -3.97 4.27 9.09
CA GLU A 87 -5.36 4.50 8.70
C GLU A 87 -5.40 5.40 7.47
N THR A 88 -6.22 5.05 6.50
CA THR A 88 -6.50 5.94 5.37
C THR A 88 -8.00 6.03 5.13
N ILE A 89 -8.47 7.25 4.88
CA ILE A 89 -9.84 7.52 4.46
C ILE A 89 -9.80 7.76 2.95
N ILE A 90 -10.46 6.88 2.20
CA ILE A 90 -10.43 6.84 0.73
C ILE A 90 -11.80 7.24 0.18
N ASP A 91 -11.83 8.19 -0.74
CA ASP A 91 -13.04 8.51 -1.51
C ASP A 91 -13.43 7.29 -2.36
N SER A 92 -14.67 6.79 -2.18
CA SER A 92 -15.13 5.55 -2.81
C SER A 92 -15.28 5.66 -4.33
N SER A 93 -15.47 6.87 -4.85
CA SER A 93 -15.64 7.11 -6.29
C SER A 93 -14.31 7.19 -7.02
N THR A 94 -13.31 7.85 -6.42
CA THR A 94 -12.01 8.12 -7.05
C THR A 94 -10.91 7.18 -6.60
N LEU A 95 -11.04 6.57 -5.42
CA LEU A 95 -10.04 5.77 -4.71
C LEU A 95 -8.76 6.56 -4.36
N TYR A 96 -8.87 7.89 -4.28
CA TYR A 96 -7.80 8.71 -3.73
C TYR A 96 -8.03 9.01 -2.25
N PRO A 97 -6.97 9.15 -1.45
CA PRO A 97 -7.09 9.44 -0.04
C PRO A 97 -7.55 10.88 0.17
N VAL A 98 -8.31 11.09 1.25
CA VAL A 98 -8.63 12.41 1.80
C VAL A 98 -7.92 12.63 3.14
N GLN A 99 -7.52 11.55 3.82
CA GLN A 99 -6.82 11.59 5.08
C GLN A 99 -5.96 10.34 5.26
N PHE A 100 -4.77 10.50 5.82
CA PHE A 100 -3.89 9.40 6.23
C PHE A 100 -3.32 9.68 7.62
N ILE A 101 -3.35 8.68 8.47
CA ILE A 101 -2.81 8.72 9.82
C ILE A 101 -1.93 7.50 10.00
N ARG A 102 -0.75 7.67 10.58
CA ARG A 102 0.05 6.56 11.08
C ARG A 102 0.58 6.80 12.47
N SER A 103 0.61 5.73 13.25
CA SER A 103 1.25 5.66 14.55
C SER A 103 2.24 4.50 14.51
N VAL A 104 3.50 4.79 14.66
CA VAL A 104 4.61 3.83 14.59
C VAL A 104 5.17 3.66 15.99
N GLU A 105 5.33 2.41 16.42
CA GLU A 105 6.01 2.01 17.63
C GLU A 105 6.95 0.83 17.30
N GLU A 106 8.23 1.13 17.06
CA GLU A 106 9.26 0.17 16.67
C GLU A 106 10.45 0.23 17.63
N GLY A 107 10.63 -0.79 18.46
CA GLY A 107 11.65 -0.80 19.51
C GLY A 107 11.49 0.40 20.45
N ASN A 108 12.45 1.32 20.42
CA ASN A 108 12.45 2.56 21.20
C ASN A 108 11.94 3.77 20.39
N ALA A 109 11.67 3.61 19.11
CA ALA A 109 11.15 4.69 18.28
C ALA A 109 9.63 4.75 18.35
N SER A 110 9.07 5.96 18.50
CA SER A 110 7.63 6.19 18.44
C SER A 110 7.37 7.55 17.80
N PHE A 111 6.48 7.57 16.79
CA PHE A 111 6.04 8.83 16.19
C PHE A 111 4.63 8.69 15.59
N LYS A 112 4.00 9.86 15.36
CA LYS A 112 2.70 9.94 14.70
C LYS A 112 2.76 10.93 13.55
N GLN A 113 2.05 10.62 12.47
CA GLN A 113 1.88 11.52 11.33
C GLN A 113 0.40 11.56 10.95
N HIS A 114 -0.02 12.72 10.47
CA HIS A 114 -1.38 12.95 10.01
C HIS A 114 -1.36 13.84 8.79
N TYR A 115 -1.80 13.31 7.64
CA TYR A 115 -1.88 14.02 6.37
C TYR A 115 -3.33 14.22 5.95
N VAL A 116 -3.64 15.42 5.46
CA VAL A 116 -4.95 15.76 4.88
C VAL A 116 -4.73 16.10 3.40
N PHE A 117 -5.44 15.41 2.52
CA PHE A 117 -5.30 15.54 1.07
C PHE A 117 -6.46 16.33 0.47
N ASN A 118 -6.18 17.48 -0.12
CA ASN A 118 -7.11 18.18 -1.01
C ASN A 118 -6.76 17.82 -2.46
N GLN A 119 -7.36 16.75 -2.96
CA GLN A 119 -7.09 16.23 -4.31
C GLN A 119 -7.57 17.17 -5.42
N LYS A 120 -8.54 18.05 -5.15
CA LYS A 120 -9.06 19.03 -6.11
C LYS A 120 -8.08 20.20 -6.28
N GLU A 121 -7.57 20.70 -5.18
CA GLU A 121 -6.60 21.80 -5.16
C GLU A 121 -5.15 21.33 -5.31
N GLN A 122 -4.94 20.01 -5.34
CA GLN A 122 -3.61 19.40 -5.41
C GLN A 122 -2.70 19.87 -4.27
N LYS A 123 -3.22 19.83 -3.05
CA LYS A 123 -2.53 20.22 -1.82
C LYS A 123 -2.59 19.12 -0.77
N ILE A 124 -1.54 19.03 0.02
CA ILE A 124 -1.45 18.14 1.17
C ILE A 124 -1.02 18.99 2.37
N PHE A 125 -1.78 18.86 3.46
CA PHE A 125 -1.36 19.38 4.76
C PHE A 125 -0.77 18.24 5.57
N ASP A 126 0.46 18.37 6.04
CA ASP A 126 1.20 17.32 6.75
C ASP A 126 1.18 17.47 8.27
N GLY A 127 0.36 18.36 8.77
CA GLY A 127 0.26 18.73 10.19
C GLY A 127 1.03 20.00 10.54
N LYS A 128 1.93 20.45 9.66
CA LYS A 128 2.73 21.65 9.82
C LYS A 128 2.66 22.56 8.59
N ASP A 129 2.97 22.03 7.43
CA ASP A 129 3.08 22.75 6.18
C ASP A 129 2.04 22.28 5.16
N THR A 130 1.78 23.13 4.16
CA THR A 130 0.96 22.81 2.99
C THR A 130 1.85 22.63 1.78
N ILE A 131 1.83 21.41 1.23
CA ILE A 131 2.67 21.00 0.12
C ILE A 131 1.82 20.94 -1.14
N SER A 132 2.24 21.62 -2.21
CA SER A 132 1.56 21.56 -3.52
C SER A 132 2.02 20.34 -4.31
N THR A 133 1.07 19.72 -5.02
CA THR A 133 1.34 18.58 -5.89
C THR A 133 1.01 18.94 -7.34
N SER A 134 1.68 18.31 -8.30
CA SER A 134 1.40 18.54 -9.74
C SER A 134 0.25 17.67 -10.28
N LYS A 135 -0.28 16.74 -9.47
CA LYS A 135 -1.32 15.77 -9.83
C LYS A 135 -1.94 15.17 -8.58
N LYS A 136 -3.04 14.43 -8.75
CA LYS A 136 -3.62 13.63 -7.67
C LYS A 136 -2.61 12.61 -7.15
N ILE A 137 -2.59 12.40 -5.84
CA ILE A 137 -1.56 11.65 -5.17
C ILE A 137 -2.16 10.61 -4.20
N GLN A 138 -1.50 9.48 -4.06
CA GLN A 138 -1.86 8.44 -3.11
C GLN A 138 -1.08 8.60 -1.80
N ASP A 139 -1.55 7.99 -0.72
CA ASP A 139 -0.71 7.58 0.39
C ASP A 139 -0.25 6.12 0.22
N MET A 140 0.60 5.63 1.12
CA MET A 140 1.17 4.28 1.02
C MET A 140 0.12 3.17 1.10
N MET A 141 -1.00 3.36 1.81
CA MET A 141 -2.06 2.37 1.92
C MET A 141 -3.09 2.49 0.80
N SER A 142 -3.55 3.70 0.51
CA SER A 142 -4.51 3.94 -0.57
C SER A 142 -3.97 3.50 -1.93
N CYS A 143 -2.65 3.63 -2.15
CA CYS A 143 -1.95 3.11 -3.32
C CYS A 143 -2.20 1.61 -3.55
N TYR A 144 -2.11 0.78 -2.50
CA TYR A 144 -2.38 -0.65 -2.58
C TYR A 144 -3.83 -0.95 -2.97
N PHE A 145 -4.80 -0.28 -2.33
CA PHE A 145 -6.23 -0.46 -2.64
C PHE A 145 -6.60 0.09 -4.02
N TYR A 146 -5.96 1.16 -4.45
CA TYR A 146 -6.10 1.69 -5.82
C TYR A 146 -5.58 0.70 -6.84
N ALA A 147 -4.37 0.15 -6.65
CA ALA A 147 -3.76 -0.83 -7.56
C ALA A 147 -4.62 -2.09 -7.75
N ARG A 148 -5.30 -2.55 -6.71
CA ARG A 148 -6.23 -3.70 -6.77
C ARG A 148 -7.45 -3.46 -7.66
N ASN A 149 -7.83 -2.20 -7.89
CA ASN A 149 -8.98 -1.81 -8.71
C ASN A 149 -8.63 -1.46 -10.16
N LEU A 150 -7.39 -1.64 -10.56
CA LEU A 150 -7.00 -1.42 -11.95
C LEU A 150 -7.37 -2.60 -12.84
N GLU A 151 -7.72 -2.32 -14.08
CA GLU A 151 -7.94 -3.33 -15.09
C GLU A 151 -6.60 -3.87 -15.59
N LEU A 152 -6.11 -4.94 -14.92
CA LEU A 152 -4.79 -5.52 -15.18
C LEU A 152 -4.80 -6.72 -16.15
N LYS A 153 -5.91 -6.92 -16.89
CA LYS A 153 -6.07 -8.08 -17.80
C LYS A 153 -5.01 -8.15 -18.89
N ASN A 154 -4.65 -6.98 -19.43
CA ASN A 154 -3.74 -6.83 -20.56
C ASN A 154 -2.31 -6.49 -20.17
N LEU A 155 -2.00 -6.51 -18.87
CA LEU A 155 -0.68 -6.19 -18.34
C LEU A 155 0.34 -7.23 -18.83
N LYS A 156 1.43 -6.76 -19.45
CA LYS A 156 2.51 -7.62 -19.98
C LYS A 156 3.59 -7.79 -18.92
N LYS A 157 4.18 -8.99 -18.87
CA LYS A 157 5.32 -9.27 -17.99
C LYS A 157 6.46 -8.27 -18.24
N GLY A 158 6.97 -7.67 -17.18
CA GLY A 158 8.02 -6.65 -17.25
C GLY A 158 7.48 -5.21 -17.19
N GLU A 159 6.20 -4.97 -17.43
CA GLU A 159 5.61 -3.64 -17.33
C GLU A 159 5.69 -3.11 -15.90
N ILE A 160 5.90 -1.78 -15.79
CA ILE A 160 6.02 -1.07 -14.52
C ILE A 160 4.80 -0.16 -14.34
N LEU A 161 4.11 -0.36 -13.24
CA LEU A 161 3.10 0.56 -12.74
C LEU A 161 3.75 1.58 -11.83
N THR A 162 3.43 2.86 -12.02
CA THR A 162 4.01 3.97 -11.25
C THR A 162 2.90 4.73 -10.54
N PHE A 163 3.00 4.89 -9.23
CA PHE A 163 2.02 5.57 -8.38
C PHE A 163 2.65 6.79 -7.73
N PRO A 164 2.18 8.01 -8.04
CA PRO A 164 2.53 9.18 -7.25
C PRO A 164 2.04 8.99 -5.83
N THR A 165 2.94 9.02 -4.89
CA THR A 165 2.67 8.68 -3.48
C THR A 165 3.32 9.69 -2.56
N PHE A 166 2.62 10.09 -1.50
CA PHE A 166 3.14 10.97 -0.46
C PHE A 166 3.44 10.16 0.79
N VAL A 167 4.69 10.20 1.24
CA VAL A 167 5.17 9.51 2.44
C VAL A 167 6.33 10.32 3.03
N ASP A 168 6.41 10.43 4.35
CA ASP A 168 7.46 11.15 5.08
C ASP A 168 7.65 12.59 4.60
N SER A 169 6.52 13.29 4.38
CA SER A 169 6.47 14.68 3.88
C SER A 169 7.14 14.88 2.52
N GLU A 170 7.32 13.81 1.76
CA GLU A 170 7.90 13.83 0.42
C GLU A 170 7.00 13.16 -0.62
N ILE A 171 7.13 13.65 -1.86
CA ILE A 171 6.45 13.07 -3.03
C ILE A 171 7.42 12.18 -3.80
N TYR A 172 7.07 10.93 -4.00
CA TYR A 172 7.80 10.06 -4.90
C TYR A 172 6.92 9.13 -5.71
N ASN A 173 7.49 8.58 -6.75
CA ASN A 173 6.82 7.63 -7.62
C ASN A 173 7.11 6.21 -7.13
N LEU A 174 6.15 5.63 -6.40
CA LEU A 174 6.22 4.21 -6.08
C LEU A 174 6.09 3.40 -7.36
N LYS A 175 7.03 2.53 -7.64
CA LYS A 175 7.06 1.71 -8.85
C LYS A 175 6.94 0.23 -8.48
N ILE A 176 6.07 -0.49 -9.19
CA ILE A 176 5.95 -1.94 -9.08
C ILE A 176 6.03 -2.57 -10.46
N LYS A 177 6.87 -3.60 -10.62
CA LYS A 177 7.06 -4.35 -11.86
C LYS A 177 6.19 -5.59 -11.86
N PHE A 178 5.40 -5.79 -12.92
CA PHE A 178 4.63 -7.01 -13.09
C PHE A 178 5.52 -8.18 -13.52
N LEU A 179 5.53 -9.26 -12.75
CA LEU A 179 6.33 -10.46 -13.00
C LEU A 179 5.55 -11.58 -13.68
N GLY A 180 4.22 -11.45 -13.79
CA GLY A 180 3.37 -12.44 -14.42
C GLY A 180 2.23 -12.94 -13.53
N LYS A 181 1.60 -14.04 -14.00
CA LYS A 181 0.51 -14.71 -13.29
C LYS A 181 1.02 -16.05 -12.76
N GLU A 182 0.64 -16.42 -11.55
CA GLU A 182 0.99 -17.71 -10.97
C GLU A 182 -0.16 -18.31 -10.14
N ASN A 183 -0.15 -19.62 -9.98
CA ASN A 183 -1.04 -20.30 -9.04
C ASN A 183 -0.31 -20.45 -7.71
N ILE A 184 -0.91 -19.91 -6.65
CA ILE A 184 -0.36 -20.00 -5.30
C ILE A 184 -1.23 -20.88 -4.44
N LYS A 185 -0.60 -21.59 -3.48
CA LYS A 185 -1.28 -22.33 -2.43
C LYS A 185 -0.93 -21.70 -1.08
N ILE A 186 -1.92 -21.22 -0.39
CA ILE A 186 -1.80 -20.63 0.95
C ILE A 186 -2.75 -21.38 1.91
N ARG A 187 -2.73 -21.03 3.20
CA ARG A 187 -3.64 -21.65 4.19
C ARG A 187 -5.12 -21.49 3.85
N ALA A 188 -5.50 -20.37 3.20
CA ALA A 188 -6.87 -20.10 2.77
C ALA A 188 -7.28 -20.82 1.48
N GLY A 189 -6.38 -21.57 0.82
CA GLY A 189 -6.68 -22.33 -0.39
C GLY A 189 -5.71 -22.09 -1.54
N LYS A 190 -6.16 -22.44 -2.76
CA LYS A 190 -5.42 -22.24 -4.02
C LYS A 190 -6.00 -21.04 -4.77
N PHE A 191 -5.14 -20.14 -5.24
CA PHE A 191 -5.54 -18.91 -5.92
C PHE A 191 -4.72 -18.66 -7.17
N LYS A 192 -5.36 -18.05 -8.17
CA LYS A 192 -4.66 -17.42 -9.29
C LYS A 192 -4.23 -16.02 -8.84
N ALA A 193 -2.93 -15.73 -8.87
CA ALA A 193 -2.36 -14.49 -8.38
C ALA A 193 -1.64 -13.71 -9.49
N LEU A 194 -1.64 -12.39 -9.37
CA LEU A 194 -0.76 -11.50 -10.11
C LEU A 194 0.48 -11.24 -9.24
N LYS A 195 1.66 -11.46 -9.81
CA LYS A 195 2.93 -11.29 -9.12
C LYS A 195 3.56 -9.96 -9.48
N PHE A 196 3.89 -9.17 -8.48
CA PHE A 196 4.56 -7.90 -8.63
C PHE A 196 5.83 -7.85 -7.77
N CYS A 197 6.77 -7.00 -8.17
CA CYS A 197 7.98 -6.69 -7.43
C CYS A 197 8.12 -5.18 -7.29
N PRO A 198 8.33 -4.62 -6.08
CA PRO A 198 8.70 -3.23 -5.93
C PRO A 198 10.01 -2.95 -6.66
N VAL A 199 10.07 -1.79 -7.34
CA VAL A 199 11.31 -1.27 -7.93
C VAL A 199 11.88 -0.28 -6.94
N VAL A 200 12.85 -0.72 -6.17
CA VAL A 200 13.51 0.11 -5.15
C VAL A 200 14.50 1.04 -5.83
N GLN A 201 14.42 2.34 -5.55
CA GLN A 201 15.47 3.28 -5.94
C GLN A 201 16.60 3.17 -4.92
N LYS A 202 17.84 2.95 -5.41
CA LYS A 202 19.03 2.95 -4.56
C LYS A 202 19.11 4.27 -3.78
N GLY A 203 19.35 4.20 -2.47
CA GLY A 203 19.70 5.35 -1.64
C GLY A 203 18.62 5.90 -0.71
N ARG A 204 17.39 5.30 -0.61
CA ARG A 204 16.34 5.83 0.27
C ARG A 204 15.68 4.85 1.25
N ILE A 205 15.77 3.55 1.03
CA ILE A 205 15.14 2.55 1.93
C ILE A 205 16.18 1.55 2.47
N PHE A 206 17.30 1.37 1.76
CA PHE A 206 18.40 0.54 2.20
C PHE A 206 19.70 1.31 1.95
N GLU A 207 20.23 1.98 2.96
CA GLU A 207 21.49 2.73 2.87
C GLU A 207 22.73 1.84 2.88
N ASN A 208 22.61 0.55 3.11
CA ASN A 208 23.75 -0.37 3.13
C ASN A 208 23.35 -1.76 2.63
N GLU A 209 23.56 -2.00 1.33
CA GLU A 209 24.03 -3.26 0.74
C GLU A 209 24.63 -2.99 -0.64
#